data_41349b80cb82a4aae96ad9a72cd225e4
#
_entry.id   41349b80cb82a4aae96ad9a72cd225e4
#
_cell.length_a   1.000
_cell.length_b   1.000
_cell.length_c   1.000
_cell.angle_alpha   90.00
_cell.angle_beta   90.00
_cell.angle_gamma   90.00
#
_symmetry.space_group_name_H-M   'P 1'
#
loop_
_entity.id
_entity.type
_entity.pdbx_description
1 polymer ?
#
loop_
_entity_poly.entity_id
_entity_poly.type
_entity_poly.pdbx_seq_one_letter_code
_entity_poly.pdbx_strand_id
1 'polypeptide(L)'
;MLKLNGKRLRELALLLTMLVSIPGFAETIRVTGSVTDVEGEPLIGASVVDKNKPGNGVVTDIDGRYAISIEKGSTLQVSYIGFQTEVIKVT
;
A
#
# COMPACT_ATOMS: atom_id res chain seq x y z
N MET A 1 25.41 -18.19 5.79
CA MET A 1 25.60 -18.10 6.38
C MET A 1 26.42 -18.66 6.86
N LEU A 2 26.65 -18.61 7.20
CA LEU A 2 27.45 -19.00 7.61
C LEU A 2 27.27 -19.88 8.49
N LYS A 3 27.21 -20.56 8.76
CA LYS A 3 26.97 -21.20 9.62
C LYS A 3 27.91 -21.63 10.22
N LEU A 4 28.22 -21.56 10.68
CA LEU A 4 28.97 -21.73 11.20
C LEU A 4 29.04 -22.41 12.12
N ASN A 5 29.20 -22.69 12.48
CA ASN A 5 29.21 -23.25 13.17
C ASN A 5 28.94 -22.96 14.08
N GLY A 6 28.84 -22.92 14.04
CA GLY A 6 28.39 -22.87 15.07
C GLY A 6 27.84 -21.68 15.65
N LYS A 7 28.12 -21.38 16.83
CA LYS A 7 27.69 -20.28 17.44
C LYS A 7 28.16 -19.03 16.93
N ARG A 8 29.36 -18.90 16.64
CA ARG A 8 29.89 -17.76 16.19
C ARG A 8 29.31 -17.34 14.95
N LEU A 9 29.06 -18.21 14.07
CA LEU A 9 28.55 -17.92 12.85
C LEU A 9 27.18 -17.41 13.04
N ARG A 10 26.45 -17.88 13.98
CA ARG A 10 25.17 -17.44 14.28
C ARG A 10 25.16 -16.00 14.69
N GLU A 11 26.07 -15.54 15.45
CA GLU A 11 26.11 -14.18 15.87
C GLU A 11 26.36 -13.24 14.73
N LEU A 12 27.18 -13.64 13.80
CA LEU A 12 27.46 -12.79 12.66
C LEU A 12 26.23 -12.72 11.80
N ALA A 13 25.52 -13.81 11.67
CA ALA A 13 24.34 -13.84 10.86
C ALA A 13 23.28 -12.91 11.44
N LEU A 14 23.20 -12.82 12.74
CA LEU A 14 22.24 -11.97 13.36
C LEU A 14 22.52 -10.51 13.04
N LEU A 15 23.78 -10.14 13.02
CA LEU A 15 24.14 -8.77 12.72
C LEU A 15 23.76 -8.45 11.30
N LEU A 16 23.99 -9.36 10.40
CA LEU A 16 23.65 -9.14 9.01
C LEU A 16 22.14 -9.04 8.85
N THR A 17 21.43 -9.84 9.60
CA THR A 17 19.99 -9.82 9.51
C THR A 17 19.45 -8.46 9.94
N MET A 18 20.03 -7.88 10.93
CA MET A 18 19.58 -6.59 11.39
C MET A 18 19.80 -5.54 10.32
N LEU A 19 20.88 -5.62 9.60
CA LEU A 19 21.13 -4.67 8.55
C LEU A 19 20.12 -4.83 7.43
N VAL A 20 19.75 -6.05 7.15
CA VAL A 20 18.82 -6.31 6.07
C VAL A 20 17.41 -5.90 6.44
N SER A 21 17.10 -5.85 7.70
CA SER A 21 15.75 -5.48 8.10
C SER A 21 15.57 -3.98 8.29
N ILE A 22 16.43 -3.19 7.75
CA ILE A 22 16.29 -1.76 7.82
C ILE A 22 14.99 -1.35 7.16
N PRO A 23 14.21 -0.50 7.81
CA PRO A 23 12.96 -0.06 7.26
C PRO A 23 13.22 0.74 6.00
N GLY A 24 12.31 0.82 5.13
CA GLY A 24 12.46 1.57 3.92
C GLY A 24 12.72 0.74 2.69
N PHE A 25 12.90 -0.57 2.91
CA PHE A 25 13.10 -1.44 1.78
C PHE A 25 11.76 -1.97 1.30
N ALA A 26 10.67 -1.55 1.90
CA ALA A 26 9.36 -1.97 1.44
C ALA A 26 9.14 -1.34 0.07
N GLU A 27 8.66 -2.10 -0.86
CA GLU A 27 8.47 -1.64 -2.21
C GLU A 27 7.28 -0.69 -2.30
N THR A 28 7.50 0.49 -2.83
CA THR A 28 6.45 1.48 -3.02
C THR A 28 6.05 1.45 -4.48
N ILE A 29 4.76 1.34 -4.73
CA ILE A 29 4.28 1.32 -6.10
C ILE A 29 3.22 2.39 -6.27
N ARG A 30 3.03 2.82 -7.50
CA ARG A 30 2.03 3.81 -7.83
C ARG A 30 0.82 3.09 -8.38
N VAL A 31 -0.32 3.31 -7.76
CA VAL A 31 -1.56 2.67 -8.15
C VAL A 31 -2.47 3.74 -8.76
N THR A 32 -3.04 3.45 -9.91
CA THR A 32 -3.96 4.36 -10.56
C THR A 32 -5.26 3.61 -10.84
N GLY A 33 -6.35 4.34 -10.88
CA GLY A 33 -7.63 3.72 -11.18
C GLY A 33 -8.70 4.77 -11.33
N SER A 34 -9.92 4.33 -11.45
CA SER A 34 -11.06 5.21 -11.54
C SER A 34 -12.19 4.69 -10.68
N VAL A 35 -13.02 5.59 -10.20
CA VAL A 35 -14.15 5.24 -9.36
C VAL A 35 -15.40 5.70 -10.08
N THR A 36 -16.33 4.77 -10.32
CA THR A 36 -17.56 5.10 -11.00
C THR A 36 -18.72 4.45 -10.26
N ASP A 37 -19.92 4.90 -10.54
CA ASP A 37 -21.10 4.26 -9.97
C ASP A 37 -21.49 3.08 -10.88
N VAL A 38 -22.57 2.42 -10.56
CA VAL A 38 -22.99 1.21 -11.31
C VAL A 38 -23.36 1.52 -12.75
N GLU A 39 -23.60 2.76 -13.06
CA GLU A 39 -23.94 3.16 -14.41
C GLU A 39 -22.75 3.71 -15.18
N GLY A 40 -21.59 3.65 -14.58
CA GLY A 40 -20.37 4.10 -15.25
C GLY A 40 -20.08 5.58 -15.11
N GLU A 41 -20.85 6.30 -14.30
CA GLU A 41 -20.62 7.73 -14.14
C GLU A 41 -19.47 7.96 -13.15
N PRO A 42 -18.54 8.83 -13.49
CA PRO A 42 -17.39 9.07 -12.59
C PRO A 42 -17.82 9.74 -11.30
N LEU A 43 -17.22 9.30 -10.20
CA LEU A 43 -17.49 9.89 -8.89
C LEU A 43 -16.36 10.83 -8.53
N ILE A 44 -16.67 12.10 -8.47
CA ILE A 44 -15.70 13.15 -8.17
C ILE A 44 -15.61 13.30 -6.66
N GLY A 45 -14.40 13.36 -6.15
CA GLY A 45 -14.23 13.58 -4.70
C GLY A 45 -14.38 12.33 -3.85
N ALA A 46 -14.35 11.16 -4.48
CA ALA A 46 -14.36 9.93 -3.71
C ALA A 46 -13.02 9.79 -3.00
N SER A 47 -13.03 9.23 -1.81
CA SER A 47 -11.85 9.13 -0.98
C SER A 47 -11.15 7.80 -1.25
N VAL A 48 -9.84 7.84 -1.47
CA VAL A 48 -9.02 6.65 -1.68
C VAL A 48 -7.90 6.70 -0.66
N VAL A 49 -7.91 5.81 0.31
CA VAL A 49 -7.00 5.86 1.44
C VAL A 49 -6.25 4.55 1.61
N ASP A 50 -4.99 4.65 1.98
CA ASP A 50 -4.18 3.50 2.34
C ASP A 50 -4.62 3.07 3.73
N LYS A 51 -5.24 1.92 3.83
CA LYS A 51 -5.77 1.45 5.09
C LYS A 51 -4.68 1.23 6.13
N ASN A 52 -3.47 0.96 5.70
CA ASN A 52 -2.35 0.74 6.60
C ASN A 52 -1.69 2.05 7.02
N LYS A 53 -1.90 3.12 6.28
CA LYS A 53 -1.37 4.43 6.60
C LYS A 53 -2.44 5.47 6.33
N PRO A 54 -3.37 5.67 7.27
CA PRO A 54 -4.54 6.55 7.02
C PRO A 54 -4.21 7.97 6.60
N GLY A 55 -3.03 8.45 6.90
CA GLY A 55 -2.64 9.77 6.46
C GLY A 55 -2.30 9.83 4.98
N ASN A 56 -2.18 8.69 4.31
CA ASN A 56 -1.86 8.63 2.90
C ASN A 56 -3.15 8.40 2.11
N GLY A 57 -3.72 9.45 1.60
CA GLY A 57 -4.97 9.35 0.87
C GLY A 57 -5.08 10.42 -0.18
N VAL A 58 -5.94 10.17 -1.16
CA VAL A 58 -6.21 11.12 -2.24
C VAL A 58 -7.70 11.11 -2.51
N VAL A 59 -8.18 12.06 -3.30
CA VAL A 59 -9.56 12.08 -3.73
C VAL A 59 -9.57 12.01 -5.25
N THR A 60 -10.65 11.52 -5.80
CA THR A 60 -10.76 11.39 -7.25
C THR A 60 -10.98 12.74 -7.89
N ASP A 61 -10.54 12.86 -9.13
CA ASP A 61 -10.68 14.09 -9.90
C ASP A 61 -12.00 14.13 -10.67
N ILE A 62 -12.15 15.08 -11.54
CA ILE A 62 -13.37 15.29 -12.28
C ILE A 62 -13.74 14.11 -13.18
N ASP A 63 -12.79 13.31 -13.54
CA ASP A 63 -13.02 12.11 -14.33
C ASP A 63 -13.12 10.86 -13.45
N GLY A 64 -13.17 11.04 -12.15
CA GLY A 64 -13.25 9.93 -11.21
C GLY A 64 -11.94 9.17 -11.06
N ARG A 65 -10.83 9.73 -11.53
CA ARG A 65 -9.55 9.05 -11.49
C ARG A 65 -8.73 9.40 -10.28
N TYR A 66 -7.86 8.48 -9.88
CA TYR A 66 -6.96 8.72 -8.77
C TYR A 66 -5.61 8.10 -9.04
N ALA A 67 -4.60 8.58 -8.33
CA ALA A 67 -3.28 7.99 -8.33
C ALA A 67 -2.73 8.12 -6.92
N ILE A 68 -2.20 7.05 -6.40
CA ILE A 68 -1.69 7.04 -5.03
C ILE A 68 -0.48 6.12 -4.96
N SER A 69 0.52 6.51 -4.16
CA SER A 69 1.71 5.68 -3.98
C SER A 69 1.56 4.95 -2.65
N ILE A 70 1.66 3.63 -2.68
CA ILE A 70 1.51 2.83 -1.47
C ILE A 70 2.50 1.68 -1.51
N GLU A 71 2.69 1.02 -0.38
CA GLU A 71 3.56 -0.13 -0.31
C GLU A 71 2.85 -1.34 -0.88
N LYS A 72 3.60 -2.19 -1.56
CA LYS A 72 3.06 -3.40 -2.12
C LYS A 72 2.48 -4.24 -0.99
N GLY A 73 1.33 -4.79 -1.20
CA GLY A 73 0.64 -5.59 -0.19
C GLY A 73 -0.31 -4.79 0.69
N SER A 74 -0.33 -3.47 0.55
CA SER A 74 -1.24 -2.65 1.32
C SER A 74 -2.65 -2.76 0.76
N THR A 75 -3.60 -2.24 1.51
CA THR A 75 -5.00 -2.29 1.13
C THR A 75 -5.52 -0.87 0.95
N LEU A 76 -6.18 -0.63 -0.14
CA LEU A 76 -6.82 0.65 -0.40
C LEU A 76 -8.28 0.58 0.02
N GLN A 77 -8.77 1.68 0.57
CA GLN A 77 -10.16 1.77 0.94
C GLN A 77 -10.75 2.93 0.17
N VAL A 78 -11.80 2.66 -0.60
CA VAL A 78 -12.44 3.65 -1.44
C VAL A 78 -13.83 3.91 -0.87
N SER A 79 -14.15 5.14 -0.62
CA SER A 79 -15.46 5.47 -0.05
C SER A 79 -16.01 6.75 -0.65
N TYR A 80 -17.33 6.86 -0.66
CA TYR A 80 -18.01 8.02 -1.18
C TYR A 80 -19.35 8.11 -0.49
N ILE A 81 -19.80 9.30 -0.19
CA ILE A 81 -21.05 9.49 0.53
C ILE A 81 -22.20 8.85 -0.20
N GLY A 82 -22.97 8.02 0.50
CA GLY A 82 -24.13 7.35 -0.07
C GLY A 82 -23.80 6.05 -0.77
N PHE A 83 -22.51 5.66 -0.80
CA PHE A 83 -22.10 4.43 -1.44
C PHE A 83 -21.43 3.51 -0.45
N GLN A 84 -21.43 2.22 -0.76
CA GLN A 84 -20.80 1.25 0.10
C GLN A 84 -19.30 1.36 -0.05
N THR A 85 -18.59 1.23 1.04
CA THR A 85 -17.13 1.30 1.02
C THR A 85 -16.56 0.05 0.35
N GLU A 86 -15.61 0.24 -0.54
CA GLU A 86 -14.94 -0.85 -1.21
C GLU A 86 -13.51 -0.97 -0.71
N VAL A 87 -13.00 -2.19 -0.66
CA VAL A 87 -11.65 -2.44 -0.18
C VAL A 87 -10.92 -3.23 -1.25
N ILE A 88 -9.73 -2.77 -1.62
CA ILE A 88 -8.94 -3.39 -2.68
C ILE A 88 -7.56 -3.70 -2.16
N LYS A 89 -7.15 -4.95 -2.24
CA LYS A 89 -5.83 -5.33 -1.83
C LYS A 89 -4.87 -5.15 -2.99
N VAL A 90 -3.77 -4.48 -2.76
CA VAL A 90 -2.79 -4.21 -3.80
C VAL A 90 -1.68 -5.25 -3.75
N THR A 91 -1.49 -5.99 -4.81
CA THR A 91 -0.50 -7.06 -4.84
C THR A 91 0.57 -6.84 -5.90
#